data_cb085d7048e07230495ab71ae623d4ba
#
_entry.id   cb085d7048e07230495ab71ae623d4ba
#
_cell.length_a   1.000
_cell.length_b   1.000
_cell.length_c   1.000
_cell.angle_alpha   90.00
_cell.angle_beta   90.00
_cell.angle_gamma   90.00
#
_symmetry.space_group_name_H-M   'P 1'
#
loop_
_entity.id
_entity.type
_entity.pdbx_description
1 polymer ?
#
loop_
_entity_poly.entity_id
_entity_poly.type
_entity_poly.pdbx_seq_one_letter_code
_entity_poly.pdbx_strand_id
1 'polypeptide(L)'
;DPYSRYYTAEEYDSENSSNEGSYVGIGILMEKNKEGGVKIVECYEGGPGEKAGLEEGDIISAIDGEDITEDEVSDVADIVRNSDKDSVVLTVHREGEEDAMEITVPVTDVELPSVFHEMLDSKIGYIRITQFTGVTGEQYQEAFDDLQKQGMEKMIVDLRDNPGGLLDSVCDVLRKILPEGLIVYTEDKDGNREEEKCDGKNELRIPLAVLVNESSASASEIFAGAVQDYGIGT
;
A
#
# COMPACT_ATOMS: atom_id res chain seq x y z
N ASP A 1 3.79 22.39 19.60
CA ASP A 1 4.64 21.72 18.64
C ASP A 1 3.86 21.53 17.34
N PRO A 2 4.42 21.93 16.18
CA PRO A 2 3.70 21.84 14.89
C PRO A 2 3.44 20.39 14.44
N TYR A 3 4.11 19.42 15.05
CA TYR A 3 3.96 17.98 14.76
C TYR A 3 3.12 17.23 15.80
N SER A 4 2.65 17.90 16.85
CA SER A 4 1.79 17.29 17.86
C SER A 4 0.33 17.43 17.45
N ARG A 5 -0.38 16.31 17.38
CA ARG A 5 -1.81 16.25 17.04
C ARG A 5 -2.55 15.41 18.08
N TYR A 6 -3.77 15.81 18.39
CA TYR A 6 -4.70 14.99 19.15
C TYR A 6 -5.58 14.21 18.19
N TYR A 7 -5.74 12.92 18.44
CA TYR A 7 -6.63 12.05 17.70
C TYR A 7 -7.74 11.56 18.62
N THR A 8 -8.95 11.47 18.12
CA THR A 8 -9.99 10.63 18.72
C THR A 8 -9.60 9.16 18.56
N ALA A 9 -10.26 8.24 19.23
CA ALA A 9 -9.98 6.81 19.08
C ALA A 9 -10.17 6.36 17.62
N GLU A 10 -11.24 6.81 16.96
CA GLU A 10 -11.56 6.50 15.57
C GLU A 10 -10.52 7.07 14.57
N GLU A 11 -10.11 8.35 14.76
CA GLU A 11 -9.03 8.94 13.95
C GLU A 11 -7.70 8.22 14.16
N TYR A 12 -7.41 7.78 15.39
CA TYR A 12 -6.19 7.03 15.71
C TYR A 12 -6.18 5.66 15.02
N ASP A 13 -7.28 4.93 15.06
CA ASP A 13 -7.42 3.63 14.41
C ASP A 13 -7.30 3.75 12.88
N SER A 14 -7.88 4.80 12.30
CA SER A 14 -7.75 5.10 10.86
C SER A 14 -6.31 5.45 10.46
N GLU A 15 -5.62 6.29 11.25
CA GLU A 15 -4.23 6.66 11.01
C GLU A 15 -3.31 5.44 11.18
N ASN A 16 -3.58 4.59 12.17
CA ASN A 16 -2.79 3.39 12.41
C ASN A 16 -2.94 2.38 11.27
N SER A 17 -4.16 2.12 10.80
CA SER A 17 -4.41 1.28 9.62
C SER A 17 -3.72 1.82 8.36
N SER A 18 -3.74 3.15 8.18
CA SER A 18 -3.02 3.81 7.07
C SER A 18 -1.51 3.60 7.16
N ASN A 19 -0.93 3.65 8.37
CA ASN A 19 0.49 3.41 8.60
C ASN A 19 0.86 1.93 8.44
N GLU A 20 -0.01 1.02 8.87
CA GLU A 20 0.18 -0.42 8.66
C GLU A 20 0.08 -0.79 7.18
N GLY A 21 -0.66 0.00 6.38
CA GLY A 21 -0.88 -0.25 4.96
C GLY A 21 -1.86 -1.39 4.72
N SER A 22 -2.72 -1.67 5.71
CA SER A 22 -3.79 -2.66 5.61
C SER A 22 -5.05 -2.18 6.32
N TYR A 23 -6.17 -2.74 5.96
CA TYR A 23 -7.45 -2.48 6.60
C TYR A 23 -8.33 -3.73 6.59
N VAL A 24 -9.22 -3.85 7.57
CA VAL A 24 -10.22 -4.90 7.59
C VAL A 24 -11.32 -4.60 6.57
N GLY A 25 -11.53 -5.48 5.61
CA GLY A 25 -12.50 -5.25 4.53
C GLY A 25 -12.58 -6.36 3.50
N ILE A 26 -13.12 -6.04 2.35
CA ILE A 26 -13.37 -6.97 1.23
C ILE A 26 -12.49 -6.72 -0.01
N GLY A 27 -11.56 -5.78 0.05
CA GLY A 27 -10.57 -5.55 -1.01
C GLY A 27 -11.13 -4.94 -2.28
N ILE A 28 -11.97 -3.89 -2.17
CA ILE A 28 -12.50 -3.13 -3.29
C ILE A 28 -12.34 -1.63 -3.08
N LEU A 29 -12.18 -0.90 -4.18
CA LEU A 29 -12.40 0.53 -4.24
C LEU A 29 -13.80 0.79 -4.78
N MET A 30 -14.59 1.62 -4.11
CA MET A 30 -15.97 1.89 -4.49
C MET A 30 -16.29 3.39 -4.55
N GLU A 31 -17.27 3.74 -5.36
CA GLU A 31 -17.83 5.08 -5.46
C GLU A 31 -19.35 5.04 -5.30
N LYS A 32 -19.95 6.19 -4.93
CA LYS A 32 -21.41 6.30 -4.85
C LYS A 32 -22.01 6.14 -6.25
N ASN A 33 -22.93 5.19 -6.42
CA ASN A 33 -23.69 5.05 -7.67
C ASN A 33 -24.86 6.04 -7.70
N LYS A 34 -25.06 6.70 -8.84
CA LYS A 34 -26.11 7.71 -9.02
C LYS A 34 -27.53 7.13 -8.98
N GLU A 35 -27.68 5.85 -9.29
CA GLU A 35 -28.97 5.14 -9.31
C GLU A 35 -29.24 4.39 -8.00
N GLY A 36 -28.39 4.58 -6.99
CA GLY A 36 -28.44 3.95 -5.67
C GLY A 36 -27.37 2.88 -5.46
N GLY A 37 -26.99 2.70 -4.19
CA GLY A 37 -25.92 1.79 -3.79
C GLY A 37 -24.52 2.30 -4.11
N VAL A 38 -23.54 1.39 -4.16
CA VAL A 38 -22.13 1.69 -4.45
C VAL A 38 -21.67 0.89 -5.65
N LYS A 39 -20.87 1.54 -6.51
CA LYS A 39 -20.25 0.92 -7.68
C LYS A 39 -18.81 0.54 -7.37
N ILE A 40 -18.41 -0.66 -7.75
CA ILE A 40 -17.01 -1.09 -7.67
C ILE A 40 -16.22 -0.40 -8.78
N VAL A 41 -15.21 0.36 -8.39
CA VAL A 41 -14.26 1.04 -9.28
C VAL A 41 -13.08 0.14 -9.59
N GLU A 42 -12.63 -0.64 -8.58
CA GLU A 42 -11.48 -1.53 -8.67
C GLU A 42 -11.62 -2.66 -7.66
N CYS A 43 -11.23 -3.88 -8.04
CA CYS A 43 -10.96 -4.96 -7.10
C CYS A 43 -9.44 -5.08 -6.93
N TYR A 44 -8.96 -5.08 -5.68
CA TYR A 44 -7.53 -5.24 -5.43
C TYR A 44 -7.06 -6.64 -5.81
N GLU A 45 -5.96 -6.71 -6.55
CA GLU A 45 -5.38 -7.95 -7.05
C GLU A 45 -5.08 -8.92 -5.90
N GLY A 46 -5.55 -10.15 -6.03
CA GLY A 46 -5.42 -11.16 -4.97
C GLY A 46 -6.28 -10.91 -3.73
N GLY A 47 -7.10 -9.86 -3.73
CA GLY A 47 -7.99 -9.51 -2.63
C GLY A 47 -9.19 -10.45 -2.47
N PRO A 48 -9.89 -10.39 -1.32
CA PRO A 48 -11.05 -11.26 -1.06
C PRO A 48 -12.20 -11.01 -2.03
N GLY A 49 -12.44 -9.76 -2.47
CA GLY A 49 -13.49 -9.41 -3.43
C GLY A 49 -13.24 -10.04 -4.81
N GLU A 50 -12.03 -9.89 -5.34
CA GLU A 50 -11.64 -10.50 -6.62
C GLU A 50 -11.77 -12.03 -6.55
N LYS A 51 -11.23 -12.66 -5.50
CA LYS A 51 -11.33 -14.12 -5.30
C LYS A 51 -12.76 -14.62 -5.16
N ALA A 52 -13.67 -13.79 -4.65
CA ALA A 52 -15.09 -14.11 -4.55
C ALA A 52 -15.85 -13.92 -5.87
N GLY A 53 -15.22 -13.27 -6.87
CA GLY A 53 -15.80 -13.05 -8.19
C GLY A 53 -16.49 -11.69 -8.35
N LEU A 54 -16.16 -10.70 -7.51
CA LEU A 54 -16.54 -9.31 -7.77
C LEU A 54 -15.72 -8.77 -8.94
N GLU A 55 -16.32 -7.87 -9.71
CA GLU A 55 -15.72 -7.27 -10.90
C GLU A 55 -15.88 -5.74 -10.88
N GLU A 56 -14.96 -5.04 -11.57
CA GLU A 56 -15.11 -3.62 -11.84
C GLU A 56 -16.42 -3.34 -12.57
N GLY A 57 -17.16 -2.34 -12.11
CA GLY A 57 -18.47 -1.99 -12.66
C GLY A 57 -19.66 -2.60 -11.94
N ASP A 58 -19.47 -3.61 -11.10
CA ASP A 58 -20.53 -4.17 -10.26
C ASP A 58 -21.16 -3.10 -9.36
N ILE A 59 -22.47 -3.15 -9.18
CA ILE A 59 -23.21 -2.26 -8.28
C ILE A 59 -23.73 -3.08 -7.11
N ILE A 60 -23.32 -2.72 -5.90
CA ILE A 60 -23.79 -3.35 -4.66
C ILE A 60 -25.00 -2.57 -4.16
N SER A 61 -26.13 -3.25 -3.99
CA SER A 61 -27.39 -2.65 -3.55
C SER A 61 -27.81 -3.07 -2.13
N ALA A 62 -27.30 -4.20 -1.62
CA ALA A 62 -27.55 -4.65 -0.25
C ALA A 62 -26.36 -5.42 0.32
N ILE A 63 -26.22 -5.42 1.65
CA ILE A 63 -25.26 -6.19 2.42
C ILE A 63 -26.03 -7.01 3.46
N ASP A 64 -25.82 -8.33 3.48
CA ASP A 64 -26.52 -9.27 4.36
C ASP A 64 -28.05 -9.14 4.32
N GLY A 65 -28.59 -8.72 3.17
CA GLY A 65 -30.01 -8.50 2.93
C GLY A 65 -30.55 -7.14 3.40
N GLU A 66 -29.70 -6.27 3.95
CA GLU A 66 -30.04 -4.88 4.29
C GLU A 66 -29.76 -3.98 3.07
N ASP A 67 -30.76 -3.17 2.69
CA ASP A 67 -30.68 -2.24 1.57
C ASP A 67 -29.73 -1.08 1.89
N ILE A 68 -28.74 -0.83 1.02
CA ILE A 68 -27.74 0.25 1.13
C ILE A 68 -27.85 1.28 0.00
N THR A 69 -28.96 1.31 -0.73
CA THR A 69 -29.10 2.16 -1.92
C THR A 69 -29.01 3.65 -1.61
N GLU A 70 -29.41 4.06 -0.41
CA GLU A 70 -29.37 5.47 0.04
C GLU A 70 -28.10 5.79 0.83
N ASP A 71 -27.30 4.79 1.26
CA ASP A 71 -26.14 4.96 2.14
C ASP A 71 -24.97 5.61 1.41
N GLU A 72 -24.17 6.40 2.13
CA GLU A 72 -22.94 6.94 1.61
C GLU A 72 -21.83 5.88 1.62
N VAL A 73 -20.78 6.08 0.80
CA VAL A 73 -19.65 5.13 0.67
C VAL A 73 -19.00 4.85 2.04
N SER A 74 -18.87 5.88 2.89
CA SER A 74 -18.32 5.73 4.25
C SER A 74 -19.17 4.79 5.11
N ASP A 75 -20.48 4.92 5.04
CA ASP A 75 -21.41 4.12 5.86
C ASP A 75 -21.34 2.64 5.41
N VAL A 76 -21.28 2.41 4.09
CA VAL A 76 -21.10 1.06 3.50
C VAL A 76 -19.76 0.44 3.94
N ALA A 77 -18.67 1.22 3.92
CA ALA A 77 -17.38 0.76 4.39
C ALA A 77 -17.40 0.39 5.89
N ASP A 78 -18.10 1.18 6.70
CA ASP A 78 -18.25 0.94 8.14
C ASP A 78 -19.11 -0.29 8.45
N ILE A 79 -20.17 -0.55 7.67
CA ILE A 79 -20.99 -1.76 7.78
C ILE A 79 -20.10 -3.00 7.57
N VAL A 80 -19.25 -2.99 6.54
CA VAL A 80 -18.33 -4.11 6.25
C VAL A 80 -17.27 -4.25 7.34
N ARG A 81 -16.62 -3.14 7.72
CA ARG A 81 -15.51 -3.13 8.70
C ARG A 81 -15.94 -3.54 10.09
N ASN A 82 -17.11 -3.07 10.53
CA ASN A 82 -17.66 -3.35 11.86
C ASN A 82 -18.53 -4.61 11.91
N SER A 83 -18.55 -5.40 10.82
CA SER A 83 -19.21 -6.69 10.83
C SER A 83 -18.49 -7.63 11.79
N ASP A 84 -19.21 -8.18 12.80
CA ASP A 84 -18.71 -9.24 13.68
C ASP A 84 -18.59 -10.61 12.97
N LYS A 85 -18.72 -10.62 11.63
CA LYS A 85 -18.74 -11.84 10.81
C LYS A 85 -17.45 -11.98 10.01
N ASP A 86 -17.05 -13.21 9.78
CA ASP A 86 -15.90 -13.54 8.93
C ASP A 86 -16.19 -13.32 7.42
N SER A 87 -17.43 -13.02 7.05
CA SER A 87 -17.86 -12.76 5.66
C SER A 87 -19.16 -11.97 5.61
N VAL A 88 -19.38 -11.27 4.50
CA VAL A 88 -20.63 -10.57 4.17
C VAL A 88 -21.23 -11.13 2.89
N VAL A 89 -22.55 -11.10 2.77
CA VAL A 89 -23.28 -11.46 1.55
C VAL A 89 -23.68 -10.16 0.84
N LEU A 90 -23.15 -9.95 -0.36
CA LEU A 90 -23.45 -8.78 -1.17
C LEU A 90 -24.51 -9.10 -2.22
N THR A 91 -25.51 -8.23 -2.35
CA THR A 91 -26.44 -8.25 -3.49
C THR A 91 -25.86 -7.36 -4.59
N VAL A 92 -25.45 -7.98 -5.70
CA VAL A 92 -24.68 -7.36 -6.77
C VAL A 92 -25.47 -7.33 -8.07
N HIS A 93 -25.49 -6.19 -8.74
CA HIS A 93 -26.02 -6.00 -10.08
C HIS A 93 -24.85 -5.82 -11.05
N ARG A 94 -24.76 -6.68 -12.06
CA ARG A 94 -23.70 -6.67 -13.09
C ARG A 94 -24.27 -6.33 -14.45
N GLU A 95 -23.55 -5.51 -15.22
CA GLU A 95 -23.97 -5.18 -16.59
C GLU A 95 -24.04 -6.44 -17.46
N GLY A 96 -25.18 -6.65 -18.11
CA GLY A 96 -25.44 -7.83 -18.95
C GLY A 96 -26.13 -8.99 -18.25
N GLU A 97 -26.28 -8.95 -16.92
CA GLU A 97 -27.09 -9.91 -16.15
C GLU A 97 -28.48 -9.33 -15.87
N GLU A 98 -29.54 -10.15 -16.05
CA GLU A 98 -30.94 -9.72 -15.82
C GLU A 98 -31.29 -9.72 -14.32
N ASP A 99 -30.73 -10.64 -13.56
CA ASP A 99 -31.02 -10.85 -12.14
C ASP A 99 -29.84 -10.43 -11.26
N ALA A 100 -30.15 -9.92 -10.07
CA ALA A 100 -29.14 -9.65 -9.05
C ALA A 100 -28.52 -10.96 -8.54
N MET A 101 -27.24 -10.92 -8.26
CA MET A 101 -26.45 -12.05 -7.75
C MET A 101 -26.16 -11.87 -6.25
N GLU A 102 -26.16 -12.96 -5.51
CA GLU A 102 -25.64 -12.99 -4.15
C GLU A 102 -24.19 -13.51 -4.17
N ILE A 103 -23.27 -12.68 -3.73
CA ILE A 103 -21.83 -13.02 -3.65
C ILE A 103 -21.39 -12.95 -2.19
N THR A 104 -20.90 -14.05 -1.66
CA THR A 104 -20.34 -14.10 -0.31
C THR A 104 -18.86 -13.77 -0.36
N VAL A 105 -18.47 -12.70 0.33
CA VAL A 105 -17.09 -12.21 0.34
C VAL A 105 -16.53 -12.30 1.76
N PRO A 106 -15.35 -12.92 1.97
CA PRO A 106 -14.68 -12.89 3.26
C PRO A 106 -14.28 -11.46 3.64
N VAL A 107 -14.44 -11.12 4.92
CA VAL A 107 -13.92 -9.88 5.51
C VAL A 107 -12.61 -10.22 6.19
N THR A 108 -11.51 -9.69 5.67
CA THR A 108 -10.16 -10.00 6.16
C THR A 108 -9.29 -8.74 6.18
N ASP A 109 -8.09 -8.86 6.73
CA ASP A 109 -7.06 -7.83 6.51
C ASP A 109 -6.71 -7.79 5.02
N VAL A 110 -6.85 -6.60 4.44
CA VAL A 110 -6.56 -6.30 3.02
C VAL A 110 -5.39 -5.35 2.96
N GLU A 111 -4.32 -5.76 2.32
CA GLU A 111 -3.17 -4.90 2.09
C GLU A 111 -3.46 -3.85 1.02
N LEU A 112 -3.05 -2.62 1.30
CA LEU A 112 -3.09 -1.53 0.33
C LEU A 112 -1.81 -1.52 -0.50
N PRO A 113 -1.90 -1.46 -1.82
CA PRO A 113 -0.70 -1.40 -2.65
C PRO A 113 0.05 -0.07 -2.42
N SER A 114 1.27 -0.17 -1.93
CA SER A 114 2.20 0.95 -1.75
C SER A 114 3.36 0.90 -2.73
N VAL A 115 3.55 -0.23 -3.44
CA VAL A 115 4.63 -0.47 -4.40
C VAL A 115 4.03 -0.90 -5.74
N PHE A 116 4.43 -0.21 -6.80
CA PHE A 116 4.06 -0.51 -8.18
C PHE A 116 5.33 -0.73 -8.98
N HIS A 117 5.32 -1.67 -9.91
CA HIS A 117 6.50 -1.94 -10.71
C HIS A 117 6.17 -2.30 -12.16
N GLU A 118 7.10 -2.02 -13.04
CA GLU A 118 7.05 -2.43 -14.43
C GLU A 118 8.45 -2.59 -15.03
N MET A 119 8.58 -3.44 -16.03
CA MET A 119 9.80 -3.55 -16.83
C MET A 119 9.72 -2.58 -17.99
N LEU A 120 10.57 -1.54 -17.97
CA LEU A 120 10.71 -0.60 -19.07
C LEU A 120 11.64 -1.15 -20.16
N ASP A 121 11.69 -0.45 -21.32
CA ASP A 121 12.62 -0.77 -22.38
C ASP A 121 14.08 -0.79 -21.88
N SER A 122 14.94 -1.56 -22.56
CA SER A 122 16.36 -1.68 -22.22
C SER A 122 16.62 -2.34 -20.86
N LYS A 123 15.71 -3.19 -20.40
CA LYS A 123 15.79 -3.95 -19.15
C LYS A 123 15.96 -3.06 -17.92
N ILE A 124 15.24 -1.96 -17.88
CA ILE A 124 15.18 -1.08 -16.72
C ILE A 124 13.96 -1.48 -15.90
N GLY A 125 14.19 -2.00 -14.69
CA GLY A 125 13.14 -2.19 -13.70
C GLY A 125 12.75 -0.83 -13.11
N TYR A 126 11.48 -0.49 -13.17
CA TYR A 126 10.92 0.69 -12.54
C TYR A 126 10.09 0.25 -11.35
N ILE A 127 10.37 0.83 -10.18
CA ILE A 127 9.63 0.60 -8.93
C ILE A 127 9.20 1.96 -8.39
N ARG A 128 7.90 2.17 -8.24
CA ARG A 128 7.33 3.34 -7.58
C ARG A 128 6.85 2.97 -6.19
N ILE A 129 7.30 3.70 -5.18
CA ILE A 129 6.83 3.57 -3.79
C ILE A 129 6.04 4.83 -3.47
N THR A 130 4.76 4.70 -3.16
CA THR A 130 3.87 5.83 -2.88
C THR A 130 3.90 6.27 -1.43
N GLN A 131 4.18 5.34 -0.52
CA GLN A 131 4.32 5.58 0.91
C GLN A 131 5.10 4.42 1.54
N PHE A 132 5.79 4.65 2.67
CA PHE A 132 6.43 3.60 3.45
C PHE A 132 5.51 3.13 4.56
N THR A 133 4.73 2.08 4.30
CA THR A 133 3.79 1.44 5.23
C THR A 133 4.34 0.10 5.73
N GLY A 134 3.64 -0.55 6.66
CA GLY A 134 4.05 -1.84 7.20
C GLY A 134 4.23 -2.94 6.15
N VAL A 135 3.50 -2.88 5.04
CA VAL A 135 3.54 -3.87 3.95
C VAL A 135 4.55 -3.55 2.84
N THR A 136 5.08 -2.32 2.80
CA THR A 136 5.95 -1.85 1.71
C THR A 136 7.21 -2.70 1.53
N GLY A 137 7.81 -3.18 2.62
CA GLY A 137 9.01 -4.01 2.57
C GLY A 137 8.81 -5.33 1.84
N GLU A 138 7.66 -5.98 2.04
CA GLU A 138 7.28 -7.23 1.37
C GLU A 138 6.93 -6.98 -0.09
N GLN A 139 6.06 -6.00 -0.36
CA GLN A 139 5.67 -5.62 -1.72
C GLN A 139 6.87 -5.19 -2.58
N TYR A 140 7.85 -4.49 -1.98
CA TYR A 140 9.11 -4.16 -2.67
C TYR A 140 9.91 -5.41 -3.03
N GLN A 141 9.98 -6.40 -2.13
CA GLN A 141 10.68 -7.64 -2.42
C GLN A 141 10.03 -8.41 -3.58
N GLU A 142 8.72 -8.52 -3.58
CA GLU A 142 7.97 -9.17 -4.65
C GLU A 142 8.19 -8.47 -6.00
N ALA A 143 8.08 -7.13 -6.03
CA ALA A 143 8.33 -6.32 -7.21
C ALA A 143 9.77 -6.51 -7.73
N PHE A 144 10.75 -6.48 -6.83
CA PHE A 144 12.15 -6.67 -7.17
C PHE A 144 12.43 -8.07 -7.74
N ASP A 145 11.88 -9.11 -7.10
CA ASP A 145 12.04 -10.51 -7.54
C ASP A 145 11.40 -10.75 -8.91
N ASP A 146 10.23 -10.13 -9.16
CA ASP A 146 9.56 -10.23 -10.46
C ASP A 146 10.38 -9.56 -11.56
N LEU A 147 10.87 -8.34 -11.33
CA LEU A 147 11.74 -7.63 -12.27
C LEU A 147 13.06 -8.39 -12.53
N GLN A 148 13.62 -9.02 -11.50
CA GLN A 148 14.79 -9.88 -11.67
C GLN A 148 14.50 -11.10 -12.57
N LYS A 149 13.36 -11.77 -12.38
CA LYS A 149 12.94 -12.89 -13.25
C LYS A 149 12.75 -12.45 -14.70
N GLN A 150 12.30 -11.20 -14.92
CA GLN A 150 12.19 -10.59 -16.24
C GLN A 150 13.54 -10.16 -16.84
N GLY A 151 14.63 -10.25 -16.07
CA GLY A 151 15.99 -9.94 -16.53
C GLY A 151 16.39 -8.47 -16.40
N MET A 152 15.96 -7.80 -15.31
CA MET A 152 16.37 -6.45 -14.99
C MET A 152 17.90 -6.29 -14.92
N GLU A 153 18.43 -5.28 -15.60
CA GLU A 153 19.86 -4.92 -15.63
C GLU A 153 20.14 -3.54 -15.03
N LYS A 154 19.13 -2.71 -14.82
CA LYS A 154 19.19 -1.37 -14.22
C LYS A 154 17.91 -1.12 -13.45
N MET A 155 17.93 -0.27 -12.46
CA MET A 155 16.76 0.03 -11.63
C MET A 155 16.51 1.52 -11.47
N ILE A 156 15.25 1.90 -11.49
CA ILE A 156 14.75 3.22 -11.09
C ILE A 156 13.83 3.01 -9.90
N VAL A 157 14.08 3.73 -8.80
CA VAL A 157 13.13 3.83 -7.69
C VAL A 157 12.52 5.23 -7.72
N ASP A 158 11.21 5.30 -7.84
CA ASP A 158 10.48 6.57 -7.90
C ASP A 158 9.79 6.85 -6.56
N LEU A 159 10.25 7.90 -5.89
CA LEU A 159 9.74 8.42 -4.62
C LEU A 159 9.09 9.81 -4.81
N ARG A 160 8.81 10.22 -6.02
CA ARG A 160 8.10 11.48 -6.26
C ARG A 160 6.71 11.41 -5.63
N ASP A 161 6.33 12.48 -4.95
CA ASP A 161 5.07 12.61 -4.21
C ASP A 161 4.90 11.62 -3.02
N ASN A 162 5.98 10.95 -2.61
CA ASN A 162 5.99 10.08 -1.45
C ASN A 162 6.33 10.90 -0.19
N PRO A 163 5.37 11.11 0.74
CA PRO A 163 5.58 11.94 1.93
C PRO A 163 6.42 11.24 3.01
N GLY A 164 6.84 10.00 2.77
CA GLY A 164 7.57 9.18 3.74
C GLY A 164 6.71 8.07 4.32
N GLY A 165 6.76 7.89 5.64
CA GLY A 165 6.04 6.86 6.38
C GLY A 165 6.91 6.25 7.48
N LEU A 166 6.78 4.95 7.70
CA LEU A 166 7.43 4.23 8.79
C LEU A 166 8.95 4.11 8.59
N LEU A 167 9.71 4.39 9.67
CA LEU A 167 11.16 4.25 9.69
C LEU A 167 11.59 2.80 9.43
N ASP A 168 10.95 1.85 10.10
CA ASP A 168 11.26 0.43 9.95
C ASP A 168 11.07 -0.03 8.49
N SER A 169 10.00 0.45 7.86
CA SER A 169 9.66 0.10 6.47
C SER A 169 10.74 0.57 5.48
N VAL A 170 11.20 1.82 5.58
CA VAL A 170 12.28 2.30 4.70
C VAL A 170 13.60 1.57 4.98
N CYS A 171 13.88 1.24 6.24
CA CYS A 171 15.06 0.44 6.60
C CYS A 171 14.99 -0.96 6.01
N ASP A 172 13.81 -1.59 6.00
CA ASP A 172 13.61 -2.92 5.41
C ASP A 172 13.83 -2.92 3.89
N VAL A 173 13.36 -1.89 3.19
CA VAL A 173 13.65 -1.70 1.77
C VAL A 173 15.15 -1.45 1.53
N LEU A 174 15.78 -0.58 2.32
CA LEU A 174 17.20 -0.27 2.19
C LEU A 174 18.11 -1.47 2.50
N ARG A 175 17.73 -2.36 3.43
CA ARG A 175 18.45 -3.62 3.69
C ARG A 175 18.49 -4.58 2.49
N LYS A 176 17.64 -4.35 1.50
CA LYS A 176 17.59 -5.15 0.26
C LYS A 176 18.48 -4.61 -0.86
N ILE A 177 19.12 -3.45 -0.65
CA ILE A 177 19.96 -2.80 -1.68
C ILE A 177 21.30 -2.27 -1.17
N LEU A 178 21.42 -1.92 0.12
CA LEU A 178 22.63 -1.34 0.67
C LEU A 178 23.72 -2.38 0.95
N PRO A 179 25.01 -1.99 0.88
CA PRO A 179 26.11 -2.76 1.46
C PRO A 179 26.02 -2.77 3.00
N GLU A 180 26.90 -3.53 3.66
CA GLU A 180 27.03 -3.52 5.12
C GLU A 180 27.34 -2.11 5.64
N GLY A 181 26.56 -1.65 6.63
CA GLY A 181 26.81 -0.37 7.30
C GLY A 181 25.60 0.23 8.01
N LEU A 182 25.73 1.48 8.40
CA LEU A 182 24.70 2.26 9.08
C LEU A 182 23.70 2.79 8.03
N ILE A 183 22.41 2.55 8.24
CA ILE A 183 21.34 3.13 7.41
C ILE A 183 21.02 4.55 7.95
N VAL A 184 20.63 4.62 9.22
CA VAL A 184 20.22 5.84 9.91
C VAL A 184 20.40 5.66 11.39
N TYR A 185 20.51 6.74 12.15
CA TYR A 185 20.39 6.72 13.58
C TYR A 185 19.44 7.80 14.07
N THR A 186 18.79 7.55 15.19
CA THR A 186 18.07 8.55 15.96
C THR A 186 18.85 8.89 17.21
N GLU A 187 18.80 10.15 17.66
CA GLU A 187 19.46 10.61 18.88
C GLU A 187 18.46 11.41 19.71
N ASP A 188 18.29 11.03 20.97
CA ASP A 188 17.47 11.78 21.89
C ASP A 188 18.19 13.01 22.45
N LYS A 189 17.46 13.84 23.20
CA LYS A 189 18.02 15.05 23.83
C LYS A 189 19.15 14.78 24.86
N ASP A 190 19.27 13.56 25.34
CA ASP A 190 20.28 13.12 26.33
C ASP A 190 21.50 12.48 25.64
N GLY A 191 21.49 12.40 24.29
CA GLY A 191 22.59 11.88 23.47
C GLY A 191 22.54 10.34 23.31
N ASN A 192 21.46 9.67 23.69
CA ASN A 192 21.30 8.25 23.43
C ASN A 192 20.97 8.03 21.98
N ARG A 193 21.67 7.09 21.33
CA ARG A 193 21.50 6.76 19.92
C ARG A 193 20.91 5.38 19.76
N GLU A 194 19.97 5.27 18.84
CA GLU A 194 19.47 4.02 18.28
C GLU A 194 19.87 3.98 16.81
N GLU A 195 20.49 2.88 16.39
CA GLU A 195 21.08 2.74 15.06
C GLU A 195 20.40 1.62 14.27
N GLU A 196 19.94 1.95 13.06
CA GLU A 196 19.47 1.00 12.08
C GLU A 196 20.59 0.65 11.11
N LYS A 197 20.83 -0.66 10.88
CA LYS A 197 21.97 -1.16 10.10
C LYS A 197 21.53 -2.15 9.02
N CYS A 198 22.35 -2.22 7.98
CA CYS A 198 22.31 -3.22 6.93
C CYS A 198 23.47 -4.21 7.12
N ASP A 199 23.21 -5.50 6.88
CA ASP A 199 24.24 -6.56 6.94
C ASP A 199 24.92 -6.83 5.57
N GLY A 200 24.52 -6.12 4.52
CA GLY A 200 25.09 -6.17 3.18
C GLY A 200 24.84 -7.44 2.38
N LYS A 201 24.02 -8.37 2.87
CA LYS A 201 23.79 -9.64 2.17
C LYS A 201 23.13 -9.49 0.81
N ASN A 202 22.30 -8.44 0.65
CA ASN A 202 21.49 -8.18 -0.54
C ASN A 202 22.00 -6.97 -1.35
N GLU A 203 23.27 -6.60 -1.19
CA GLU A 203 23.88 -5.44 -1.88
C GLU A 203 23.52 -5.41 -3.37
N LEU A 204 22.91 -4.30 -3.80
CA LEU A 204 22.54 -4.07 -5.20
C LEU A 204 23.79 -3.86 -6.06
N ARG A 205 23.93 -4.61 -7.16
CA ARG A 205 25.08 -4.56 -8.05
C ARG A 205 24.76 -4.11 -9.46
N ILE A 206 23.58 -3.55 -9.68
CA ILE A 206 23.15 -2.95 -10.94
C ILE A 206 23.01 -1.42 -10.77
N PRO A 207 23.12 -0.63 -11.86
CA PRO A 207 22.92 0.80 -11.79
C PRO A 207 21.56 1.17 -11.22
N LEU A 208 21.54 2.12 -10.28
CA LEU A 208 20.35 2.63 -9.61
C LEU A 208 20.20 4.13 -9.85
N ALA A 209 18.98 4.57 -10.16
CA ALA A 209 18.57 5.97 -10.12
C ALA A 209 17.37 6.13 -9.18
N VAL A 210 17.37 7.18 -8.36
CA VAL A 210 16.26 7.53 -7.46
C VAL A 210 15.64 8.84 -7.91
N LEU A 211 14.33 8.83 -8.13
CA LEU A 211 13.58 10.03 -8.49
C LEU A 211 12.90 10.59 -7.24
N VAL A 212 13.13 11.86 -6.98
CA VAL A 212 12.52 12.62 -5.88
C VAL A 212 12.01 13.97 -6.38
N ASN A 213 11.09 14.58 -5.66
CA ASN A 213 10.60 15.94 -5.90
C ASN A 213 10.37 16.69 -4.57
N GLU A 214 9.79 17.89 -4.64
CA GLU A 214 9.49 18.73 -3.48
C GLU A 214 8.51 18.10 -2.47
N SER A 215 7.75 17.09 -2.89
CA SER A 215 6.81 16.36 -2.02
C SER A 215 7.43 15.11 -1.41
N SER A 216 8.64 14.72 -1.81
CA SER A 216 9.38 13.62 -1.20
C SER A 216 9.92 14.05 0.16
N ALA A 217 9.53 13.38 1.25
CA ALA A 217 9.87 13.81 2.60
C ALA A 217 10.14 12.63 3.56
N SER A 218 10.72 12.91 4.73
CA SER A 218 10.90 11.95 5.83
C SER A 218 11.61 10.66 5.40
N ALA A 219 10.94 9.49 5.43
CA ALA A 219 11.50 8.20 5.01
C ALA A 219 12.05 8.22 3.57
N SER A 220 11.43 8.99 2.65
CA SER A 220 11.94 9.17 1.29
C SER A 220 13.30 9.88 1.27
N GLU A 221 13.53 10.82 2.19
CA GLU A 221 14.83 11.51 2.34
C GLU A 221 15.88 10.57 2.93
N ILE A 222 15.50 9.68 3.86
CA ILE A 222 16.38 8.62 4.38
C ILE A 222 16.82 7.70 3.24
N PHE A 223 15.86 7.28 2.39
CA PHE A 223 16.16 6.42 1.24
C PHE A 223 17.14 7.09 0.27
N ALA A 224 16.82 8.30 -0.19
CA ALA A 224 17.66 9.04 -1.14
C ALA A 224 19.05 9.39 -0.54
N GLY A 225 19.08 9.79 0.72
CA GLY A 225 20.31 10.10 1.45
C GLY A 225 21.22 8.86 1.59
N ALA A 226 20.65 7.72 1.97
CA ALA A 226 21.41 6.48 2.08
C ALA A 226 22.00 6.04 0.73
N VAL A 227 21.22 6.10 -0.36
CA VAL A 227 21.71 5.78 -1.72
C VAL A 227 22.85 6.71 -2.11
N GLN A 228 22.76 8.01 -1.80
CA GLN A 228 23.77 8.99 -2.10
C GLN A 228 25.04 8.77 -1.26
N ASP A 229 24.91 8.57 0.04
CA ASP A 229 26.03 8.42 0.98
C ASP A 229 26.85 7.16 0.70
N TYR A 230 26.20 6.08 0.33
CA TYR A 230 26.87 4.84 -0.08
C TYR A 230 27.36 4.85 -1.53
N GLY A 231 26.96 5.83 -2.33
CA GLY A 231 27.37 5.96 -3.73
C GLY A 231 26.91 4.81 -4.62
N ILE A 232 25.80 4.16 -4.25
CA ILE A 232 25.24 3.04 -5.01
C ILE A 232 24.29 3.47 -6.14
N GLY A 233 23.95 4.76 -6.18
CA GLY A 233 23.01 5.32 -7.18
C GLY A 233 23.16 6.84 -7.34
N THR A 234 22.28 7.44 -8.12
CA THR A 234 22.21 8.87 -8.41
C THR A 234 20.79 9.37 -8.33
#